data_718b14b8c8906b3f6109af76be2dfc2e
#
_entry.id   718b14b8c8906b3f6109af76be2dfc2e
#
_cell.length_a   1.000
_cell.length_b   1.000
_cell.length_c   1.000
_cell.angle_alpha   90.00
_cell.angle_beta   90.00
_cell.angle_gamma   90.00
#
_symmetry.space_group_name_H-M   'P 1'
#
loop_
_entity.id
_entity.type
_entity.pdbx_description
1 polymer ?
#
loop_
_entity_poly.entity_id
_entity_poly.type
_entity_poly.pdbx_seq_one_letter_code
_entity_poly.pdbx_strand_id
1 'polypeptide(L)'
;FFKEGGRFTIGDVHYVQEGADLTPAGETEFARDKTFGYHASDLKEYIEEKTQGAFRAADVVSISLADLRAVRVDAIVSQLMAVTDFRKVVVNAVDYVDVKVFAIAMMRAMKAGKNFMFRTAAAWTKVIGGVADKPLLGRDELVVKGNKNGGLIIIGSHVKKTTEQFEKLRELSAVKFIEFNHMLVLDPPKLAEELRRIIAETEDAIRSGVTVAVYTGRKRFDAGSEEESLRVSVQISEAITSIVRRLSVQPAFLIAKGGITSSDVGTKGLSVRRALVLGQVAPGIPVWQTGPESKFPGMSYIIFPGNVGAVETLRDVVAMLL
;
A
#
# COMPACT_ATOMS: atom_id res chain seq x y z
N PHE A 1 -4.43 -13.53 1.36
CA PHE A 1 -3.68 -13.63 2.62
C PHE A 1 -2.52 -12.63 2.64
N PHE A 2 -2.39 -11.90 3.72
CA PHE A 2 -1.29 -10.96 3.97
C PHE A 2 -1.16 -10.78 5.49
N LYS A 3 -0.31 -11.58 6.12
CA LYS A 3 -0.16 -11.65 7.58
C LYS A 3 0.30 -10.30 8.17
N GLU A 4 1.28 -9.67 7.56
CA GLU A 4 1.85 -8.38 8.00
C GLU A 4 0.86 -7.22 7.89
N GLY A 5 -0.15 -7.36 7.04
CA GLY A 5 -1.25 -6.41 6.92
C GLY A 5 -2.53 -6.84 7.64
N GLY A 6 -2.49 -7.96 8.38
CA GLY A 6 -3.66 -8.46 9.10
C GLY A 6 -4.79 -8.93 8.16
N ARG A 7 -4.47 -9.66 7.10
CA ARG A 7 -5.48 -10.15 6.13
C ARG A 7 -5.48 -11.67 6.06
N PHE A 8 -6.63 -12.27 6.36
CA PHE A 8 -6.80 -13.71 6.47
C PHE A 8 -8.06 -14.18 5.73
N THR A 9 -8.05 -15.44 5.28
CA THR A 9 -9.25 -16.07 4.68
C THR A 9 -9.51 -17.39 5.38
N ILE A 10 -10.68 -17.49 6.00
CA ILE A 10 -11.09 -18.65 6.83
C ILE A 10 -12.51 -19.05 6.44
N GLY A 11 -12.71 -20.29 5.99
CA GLY A 11 -14.02 -20.73 5.54
C GLY A 11 -14.60 -19.88 4.41
N ASP A 12 -13.74 -19.48 3.48
CA ASP A 12 -14.01 -18.60 2.34
C ASP A 12 -14.31 -17.13 2.71
N VAL A 13 -14.48 -16.80 3.98
CA VAL A 13 -14.67 -15.43 4.47
C VAL A 13 -13.32 -14.73 4.62
N HIS A 14 -13.21 -13.54 4.03
CA HIS A 14 -12.04 -12.69 4.17
C HIS A 14 -12.16 -11.78 5.38
N TYR A 15 -11.12 -11.75 6.22
CA TYR A 15 -11.07 -10.99 7.46
C TYR A 15 -9.97 -9.93 7.42
N VAL A 16 -10.25 -8.83 8.10
CA VAL A 16 -9.30 -7.75 8.43
C VAL A 16 -9.07 -7.79 9.92
N GLN A 17 -7.82 -7.86 10.35
CA GLN A 17 -7.47 -7.74 11.76
C GLN A 17 -7.51 -6.29 12.19
N GLU A 18 -8.30 -6.01 13.22
CA GLU A 18 -8.44 -4.71 13.87
C GLU A 18 -8.17 -4.88 15.37
N GLY A 19 -6.94 -4.57 15.80
CA GLY A 19 -6.48 -4.88 17.14
C GLY A 19 -6.34 -6.38 17.38
N ALA A 20 -7.09 -6.92 18.34
CA ALA A 20 -7.15 -8.36 18.65
C ALA A 20 -8.23 -9.12 17.85
N ASP A 21 -9.13 -8.39 17.18
CA ASP A 21 -10.31 -8.96 16.55
C ASP A 21 -10.10 -9.18 15.04
N LEU A 22 -10.84 -10.14 14.49
CA LEU A 22 -10.95 -10.38 13.06
C LEU A 22 -12.33 -9.92 12.58
N THR A 23 -12.37 -8.79 11.88
CA THR A 23 -13.60 -8.22 11.33
C THR A 23 -13.81 -8.73 9.91
N PRO A 24 -15.00 -9.27 9.55
CA PRO A 24 -15.32 -9.64 8.17
C PRO A 24 -15.15 -8.43 7.24
N ALA A 25 -14.52 -8.64 6.08
CA ALA A 25 -14.10 -7.55 5.20
C ALA A 25 -15.25 -6.63 4.77
N GLY A 26 -16.46 -7.16 4.55
CA GLY A 26 -17.67 -6.42 4.19
C GLY A 26 -18.20 -5.49 5.30
N GLU A 27 -17.75 -5.68 6.54
CA GLU A 27 -18.15 -4.85 7.69
C GLU A 27 -17.18 -3.71 7.97
N THR A 28 -16.03 -3.68 7.29
CA THR A 28 -14.97 -2.67 7.49
C THR A 28 -15.25 -1.36 6.76
N GLU A 29 -14.48 -0.31 7.09
CA GLU A 29 -14.53 0.97 6.37
C GLU A 29 -14.19 0.83 4.88
N PHE A 30 -13.38 -0.17 4.51
CA PHE A 30 -12.96 -0.42 3.13
C PHE A 30 -14.11 -0.87 2.25
N ALA A 31 -15.06 -1.63 2.78
CA ALA A 31 -16.26 -2.07 2.08
C ALA A 31 -17.19 -0.89 1.72
N ARG A 32 -17.13 0.20 2.50
CA ARG A 32 -17.93 1.41 2.32
C ARG A 32 -17.28 2.45 1.41
N ASP A 33 -16.20 2.08 0.72
CA ASP A 33 -15.57 2.98 -0.25
C ASP A 33 -16.54 3.28 -1.40
N LYS A 34 -16.68 4.56 -1.76
CA LYS A 34 -17.65 5.01 -2.78
C LYS A 34 -17.34 4.46 -4.18
N THR A 35 -16.07 4.20 -4.48
CA THR A 35 -15.62 3.76 -5.82
C THR A 35 -15.42 2.24 -5.89
N PHE A 36 -14.82 1.68 -4.85
CA PHE A 36 -14.39 0.27 -4.81
C PHE A 36 -15.14 -0.57 -3.79
N GLY A 37 -16.19 -0.01 -3.18
CA GLY A 37 -16.98 -0.64 -2.13
C GLY A 37 -17.56 -1.99 -2.54
N TYR A 38 -17.91 -2.80 -1.57
CA TYR A 38 -18.48 -4.15 -1.70
C TYR A 38 -19.26 -4.50 -0.43
N HIS A 39 -20.08 -5.56 -0.50
CA HIS A 39 -20.90 -6.00 0.62
C HIS A 39 -20.46 -7.36 1.16
N ALA A 40 -20.07 -8.26 0.26
CA ALA A 40 -19.76 -9.63 0.62
C ALA A 40 -18.39 -9.77 1.30
N SER A 41 -18.36 -10.49 2.43
CA SER A 41 -17.13 -10.94 3.10
C SER A 41 -16.70 -12.34 2.65
N ASP A 42 -17.65 -13.20 2.28
CA ASP A 42 -17.37 -14.47 1.61
C ASP A 42 -16.82 -14.19 0.20
N LEU A 43 -15.65 -14.72 -0.11
CA LEU A 43 -14.98 -14.44 -1.38
C LEU A 43 -15.68 -15.05 -2.59
N LYS A 44 -16.51 -16.08 -2.41
CA LYS A 44 -17.33 -16.65 -3.49
C LYS A 44 -18.48 -15.69 -3.83
N GLU A 45 -19.16 -15.18 -2.81
CA GLU A 45 -20.21 -14.17 -2.97
C GLU A 45 -19.63 -12.85 -3.50
N TYR A 46 -18.43 -12.45 -3.02
CA TYR A 46 -17.70 -11.29 -3.54
C TYR A 46 -17.41 -11.42 -5.04
N ILE A 47 -17.03 -12.62 -5.51
CA ILE A 47 -16.81 -12.87 -6.94
C ILE A 47 -18.11 -12.69 -7.72
N GLU A 48 -19.21 -13.24 -7.23
CA GLU A 48 -20.53 -13.08 -7.87
C GLU A 48 -20.95 -11.60 -7.88
N GLU A 49 -20.83 -10.89 -6.76
CA GLU A 49 -21.11 -9.46 -6.65
C GLU A 49 -20.31 -8.64 -7.67
N LYS A 50 -18.98 -8.81 -7.68
CA LYS A 50 -18.09 -8.00 -8.53
C LYS A 50 -18.12 -8.36 -10.01
N THR A 51 -18.61 -9.52 -10.34
CA THR A 51 -18.82 -9.96 -11.73
C THR A 51 -20.28 -9.79 -12.19
N GLN A 52 -21.12 -9.18 -11.34
CA GLN A 52 -22.55 -8.98 -11.62
C GLN A 52 -23.27 -10.30 -12.02
N GLY A 53 -22.91 -11.39 -11.35
CA GLY A 53 -23.47 -12.72 -11.57
C GLY A 53 -22.87 -13.50 -12.75
N ALA A 54 -21.86 -12.96 -13.46
CA ALA A 54 -21.19 -13.70 -14.53
C ALA A 54 -20.48 -14.97 -14.03
N PHE A 55 -20.03 -14.98 -12.76
CA PHE A 55 -19.51 -16.16 -12.06
C PHE A 55 -20.26 -16.32 -10.75
N ARG A 56 -21.04 -17.40 -10.64
CA ARG A 56 -21.86 -17.67 -9.47
C ARG A 56 -21.03 -18.18 -8.29
N ALA A 57 -21.37 -17.80 -7.07
CA ALA A 57 -20.70 -18.24 -5.85
C ALA A 57 -20.66 -19.79 -5.74
N ALA A 58 -21.74 -20.45 -6.15
CA ALA A 58 -21.84 -21.92 -6.14
C ALA A 58 -20.83 -22.63 -7.07
N ASP A 59 -20.36 -21.94 -8.12
CA ASP A 59 -19.42 -22.50 -9.11
C ASP A 59 -17.95 -22.23 -8.75
N VAL A 60 -17.70 -21.45 -7.70
CA VAL A 60 -16.34 -21.12 -7.23
C VAL A 60 -15.76 -22.27 -6.42
N VAL A 61 -14.61 -22.75 -6.84
CA VAL A 61 -13.88 -23.83 -6.13
C VAL A 61 -13.21 -23.24 -4.90
N SER A 62 -13.33 -23.91 -3.75
CA SER A 62 -12.67 -23.52 -2.51
C SER A 62 -11.58 -24.53 -2.15
N ILE A 63 -10.36 -24.03 -1.94
CA ILE A 63 -9.27 -24.81 -1.33
C ILE A 63 -9.31 -24.58 0.17
N SER A 64 -9.62 -25.64 0.92
CA SER A 64 -9.89 -25.55 2.35
C SER A 64 -8.61 -25.49 3.19
N LEU A 65 -8.67 -24.84 4.36
CA LEU A 65 -7.60 -24.91 5.37
C LEU A 65 -7.35 -26.36 5.84
N ALA A 66 -8.40 -27.18 5.91
CA ALA A 66 -8.28 -28.57 6.33
C ALA A 66 -7.41 -29.37 5.36
N ASP A 67 -7.58 -29.23 4.06
CA ASP A 67 -6.76 -29.91 3.06
C ASP A 67 -5.32 -29.39 3.04
N LEU A 68 -5.15 -28.06 3.17
CA LEU A 68 -3.83 -27.43 3.21
C LEU A 68 -3.03 -27.89 4.44
N ARG A 69 -3.62 -27.91 5.62
CA ARG A 69 -2.97 -28.30 6.86
C ARG A 69 -2.76 -29.80 6.99
N ALA A 70 -3.61 -30.59 6.37
CA ALA A 70 -3.38 -32.03 6.22
C ALA A 70 -2.39 -32.37 5.09
N VAL A 71 -1.83 -31.37 4.41
CA VAL A 71 -0.86 -31.51 3.30
C VAL A 71 -1.41 -32.43 2.18
N ARG A 72 -2.70 -32.35 1.90
CA ARG A 72 -3.38 -33.18 0.87
C ARG A 72 -3.08 -32.66 -0.54
N VAL A 73 -1.80 -32.58 -0.88
CA VAL A 73 -1.33 -31.96 -2.13
C VAL A 73 -1.98 -32.59 -3.35
N ASP A 74 -2.07 -33.92 -3.43
CA ASP A 74 -2.63 -34.63 -4.60
C ASP A 74 -4.13 -34.39 -4.76
N ALA A 75 -4.88 -34.26 -3.65
CA ALA A 75 -6.29 -33.90 -3.69
C ALA A 75 -6.48 -32.47 -4.20
N ILE A 76 -5.65 -31.52 -3.73
CA ILE A 76 -5.69 -30.13 -4.20
C ILE A 76 -5.32 -30.05 -5.69
N VAL A 77 -4.30 -30.79 -6.13
CA VAL A 77 -3.97 -30.88 -7.57
C VAL A 77 -5.17 -31.38 -8.38
N SER A 78 -5.85 -32.44 -7.92
CA SER A 78 -7.04 -32.97 -8.59
C SER A 78 -8.16 -31.94 -8.67
N GLN A 79 -8.41 -31.18 -7.59
CA GLN A 79 -9.38 -30.08 -7.60
C GLN A 79 -8.99 -29.01 -8.64
N LEU A 80 -7.73 -28.59 -8.66
CA LEU A 80 -7.22 -27.58 -9.61
C LEU A 80 -7.30 -28.07 -11.06
N MET A 81 -7.00 -29.35 -11.32
CA MET A 81 -7.10 -29.95 -12.66
C MET A 81 -8.54 -30.02 -13.17
N ALA A 82 -9.51 -30.16 -12.28
CA ALA A 82 -10.93 -30.17 -12.62
C ALA A 82 -11.53 -28.79 -12.93
N VAL A 83 -10.82 -27.70 -12.60
CA VAL A 83 -11.26 -26.34 -12.92
C VAL A 83 -11.12 -26.07 -14.41
N THR A 84 -12.22 -25.71 -15.07
CA THR A 84 -12.28 -25.36 -16.51
C THR A 84 -12.98 -24.00 -16.69
N ASP A 85 -13.05 -23.53 -17.93
CA ASP A 85 -13.87 -22.38 -18.35
C ASP A 85 -13.63 -21.09 -17.53
N PHE A 86 -12.39 -20.85 -17.18
CA PHE A 86 -11.99 -19.68 -16.40
C PHE A 86 -12.70 -19.55 -15.04
N ARG A 87 -13.22 -20.67 -14.50
CA ARG A 87 -13.83 -20.67 -13.17
C ARG A 87 -12.86 -20.20 -12.10
N LYS A 88 -13.39 -19.61 -11.07
CA LYS A 88 -12.62 -18.97 -10.00
C LYS A 88 -12.29 -19.97 -8.90
N VAL A 89 -11.15 -19.78 -8.26
CA VAL A 89 -10.69 -20.57 -7.12
C VAL A 89 -10.40 -19.62 -5.97
N VAL A 90 -11.02 -19.85 -4.82
CA VAL A 90 -10.70 -19.20 -3.56
C VAL A 90 -9.74 -20.08 -2.77
N VAL A 91 -8.70 -19.49 -2.20
CA VAL A 91 -7.71 -20.19 -1.38
C VAL A 91 -7.75 -19.63 0.03
N ASN A 92 -8.10 -20.47 0.99
CA ASN A 92 -8.05 -20.13 2.39
C ASN A 92 -6.63 -20.13 2.91
N ALA A 93 -6.24 -19.14 3.72
CA ALA A 93 -4.92 -19.08 4.34
C ALA A 93 -4.92 -18.19 5.58
N VAL A 94 -4.27 -18.64 6.63
CA VAL A 94 -4.03 -17.90 7.89
C VAL A 94 -2.55 -17.86 8.27
N ASP A 95 -1.74 -18.69 7.62
CA ASP A 95 -0.29 -18.68 7.81
C ASP A 95 0.44 -18.97 6.49
N TYR A 96 1.74 -18.64 6.44
CA TYR A 96 2.60 -18.91 5.28
C TYR A 96 2.71 -20.40 4.93
N VAL A 97 2.51 -21.29 5.91
CA VAL A 97 2.49 -22.74 5.67
C VAL A 97 1.33 -23.11 4.74
N ASP A 98 0.14 -22.55 4.96
CA ASP A 98 -1.04 -22.78 4.12
C ASP A 98 -0.73 -22.38 2.66
N VAL A 99 -0.11 -21.20 2.48
CA VAL A 99 0.28 -20.69 1.15
C VAL A 99 1.35 -21.56 0.49
N LYS A 100 2.32 -22.06 1.26
CA LYS A 100 3.39 -22.94 0.75
C LYS A 100 2.85 -24.26 0.24
N VAL A 101 1.94 -24.89 0.98
CA VAL A 101 1.29 -26.13 0.56
C VAL A 101 0.47 -25.92 -0.73
N PHE A 102 -0.30 -24.82 -0.78
CA PHE A 102 -1.02 -24.46 -1.99
C PHE A 102 -0.07 -24.23 -3.18
N ALA A 103 1.05 -23.52 -2.97
CA ALA A 103 2.03 -23.25 -4.03
C ALA A 103 2.61 -24.54 -4.62
N ILE A 104 2.89 -25.57 -3.78
CA ILE A 104 3.36 -26.89 -4.25
C ILE A 104 2.30 -27.54 -5.15
N ALA A 105 1.05 -27.59 -4.71
CA ALA A 105 -0.04 -28.17 -5.48
C ALA A 105 -0.26 -27.42 -6.81
N MET A 106 -0.28 -26.09 -6.76
CA MET A 106 -0.43 -25.23 -7.93
C MET A 106 0.69 -25.44 -8.94
N MET A 107 1.97 -25.49 -8.50
CA MET A 107 3.11 -25.75 -9.39
C MET A 107 3.02 -27.13 -10.06
N ARG A 108 2.52 -28.15 -9.34
CA ARG A 108 2.28 -29.48 -9.93
C ARG A 108 1.17 -29.43 -10.99
N ALA A 109 0.07 -28.70 -10.73
CA ALA A 109 -1.00 -28.51 -11.70
C ALA A 109 -0.51 -27.73 -12.95
N MET A 110 0.33 -26.70 -12.77
CA MET A 110 0.97 -25.98 -13.87
C MET A 110 1.89 -26.89 -14.70
N LYS A 111 2.70 -27.72 -14.04
CA LYS A 111 3.55 -28.71 -14.73
C LYS A 111 2.73 -29.74 -15.53
N ALA A 112 1.49 -30.01 -15.07
CA ALA A 112 0.53 -30.86 -15.79
C ALA A 112 -0.26 -30.11 -16.88
N GLY A 113 0.11 -28.86 -17.20
CA GLY A 113 -0.47 -28.08 -18.30
C GLY A 113 -1.57 -27.08 -17.92
N LYS A 114 -1.89 -26.90 -16.63
CA LYS A 114 -2.85 -25.86 -16.20
C LYS A 114 -2.20 -24.47 -16.27
N ASN A 115 -3.00 -23.49 -16.71
CA ASN A 115 -2.66 -22.09 -16.65
C ASN A 115 -3.53 -21.35 -15.64
N PHE A 116 -2.93 -20.45 -14.88
CA PHE A 116 -3.64 -19.69 -13.85
C PHE A 116 -3.41 -18.19 -14.03
N MET A 117 -4.45 -17.40 -13.80
CA MET A 117 -4.35 -15.97 -13.54
C MET A 117 -4.54 -15.74 -12.05
N PHE A 118 -3.68 -14.90 -11.45
CA PHE A 118 -3.66 -14.69 -10.02
C PHE A 118 -4.14 -13.29 -9.64
N ARG A 119 -5.04 -13.23 -8.66
CA ARG A 119 -5.37 -12.02 -7.91
C ARG A 119 -4.97 -12.26 -6.47
N THR A 120 -3.87 -11.67 -6.05
CA THR A 120 -3.23 -12.03 -4.79
C THR A 120 -2.82 -10.81 -3.98
N ALA A 121 -2.48 -11.04 -2.70
CA ALA A 121 -1.71 -10.13 -1.87
C ALA A 121 -0.21 -10.46 -1.93
N ALA A 122 0.61 -9.64 -1.26
CA ALA A 122 2.07 -9.74 -1.29
C ALA A 122 2.64 -11.08 -0.80
N ALA A 123 1.96 -11.74 0.13
CA ALA A 123 2.40 -13.04 0.66
C ALA A 123 2.52 -14.14 -0.42
N TRP A 124 1.64 -14.11 -1.42
CA TRP A 124 1.71 -15.06 -2.53
C TRP A 124 3.00 -14.90 -3.34
N THR A 125 3.32 -13.67 -3.75
CA THR A 125 4.52 -13.40 -4.54
C THR A 125 5.80 -13.73 -3.80
N LYS A 126 5.83 -13.53 -2.47
CA LYS A 126 6.92 -13.95 -1.60
C LYS A 126 7.13 -15.47 -1.65
N VAL A 127 6.04 -16.23 -1.48
CA VAL A 127 6.12 -17.70 -1.42
C VAL A 127 6.49 -18.30 -2.77
N ILE A 128 5.81 -17.91 -3.86
CA ILE A 128 6.08 -18.46 -5.18
C ILE A 128 7.45 -18.06 -5.73
N GLY A 129 7.93 -16.87 -5.35
CA GLY A 129 9.26 -16.38 -5.70
C GLY A 129 10.39 -16.94 -4.83
N GLY A 130 10.08 -17.72 -3.80
CA GLY A 130 11.09 -18.25 -2.87
C GLY A 130 11.85 -17.18 -2.10
N VAL A 131 11.19 -16.01 -1.87
CA VAL A 131 11.83 -14.86 -1.21
C VAL A 131 11.99 -15.14 0.28
N ALA A 132 13.23 -15.14 0.75
CA ALA A 132 13.55 -15.32 2.17
C ALA A 132 13.16 -14.07 2.99
N ASP A 133 12.91 -14.30 4.29
CA ASP A 133 12.72 -13.21 5.24
C ASP A 133 14.03 -12.45 5.44
N LYS A 134 13.93 -11.14 5.58
CA LYS A 134 15.01 -10.24 5.98
C LYS A 134 14.62 -9.51 7.25
N PRO A 135 15.59 -9.14 8.11
CA PRO A 135 15.36 -8.20 9.19
C PRO A 135 14.74 -6.89 8.66
N LEU A 136 14.06 -6.16 9.53
CA LEU A 136 13.60 -4.81 9.23
C LEU A 136 14.82 -3.91 9.00
N LEU A 137 14.69 -3.01 8.03
CA LEU A 137 15.75 -2.06 7.66
C LEU A 137 15.89 -0.97 8.74
N GLY A 138 17.14 -0.71 9.11
CA GLY A 138 17.49 0.35 10.04
C GLY A 138 17.93 1.65 9.34
N ARG A 139 18.20 2.67 10.15
CA ARG A 139 18.64 3.99 9.67
C ARG A 139 19.86 3.93 8.75
N ASP A 140 20.86 3.13 9.11
CA ASP A 140 22.13 3.05 8.38
C ASP A 140 21.98 2.45 6.98
N GLU A 141 20.89 1.73 6.72
CA GLU A 141 20.56 1.17 5.41
C GLU A 141 19.67 2.11 4.58
N LEU A 142 18.95 3.03 5.25
CA LEU A 142 17.92 3.87 4.63
C LEU A 142 18.37 5.29 4.36
N VAL A 143 19.24 5.83 5.19
CA VAL A 143 19.75 7.20 5.03
C VAL A 143 21.05 7.17 4.24
N VAL A 144 21.10 7.92 3.14
CA VAL A 144 22.30 7.99 2.29
C VAL A 144 23.48 8.49 3.09
N LYS A 145 24.57 7.71 3.17
CA LYS A 145 25.80 8.08 3.90
C LYS A 145 26.35 9.41 3.40
N GLY A 146 26.63 10.31 4.34
CA GLY A 146 27.16 11.64 4.04
C GLY A 146 26.13 12.67 3.59
N ASN A 147 24.89 12.30 3.37
CA ASN A 147 23.80 13.25 3.15
C ASN A 147 23.41 13.89 4.50
N LYS A 148 23.62 15.22 4.62
CA LYS A 148 23.27 16.00 5.81
C LYS A 148 21.90 16.66 5.70
N ASN A 149 21.19 16.46 4.61
CA ASN A 149 19.88 17.03 4.38
C ASN A 149 18.84 16.38 5.30
N GLY A 150 17.75 17.08 5.55
CA GLY A 150 16.58 16.52 6.21
C GLY A 150 15.82 15.52 5.33
N GLY A 151 14.95 14.72 5.93
CA GLY A 151 14.03 13.84 5.23
C GLY A 151 12.79 14.58 4.71
N LEU A 152 12.03 13.91 3.82
CA LEU A 152 10.74 14.40 3.35
C LEU A 152 9.64 13.35 3.57
N ILE A 153 8.52 13.80 4.11
CA ILE A 153 7.32 12.98 4.32
C ILE A 153 6.16 13.63 3.56
N ILE A 154 5.51 12.89 2.68
CA ILE A 154 4.32 13.35 1.93
C ILE A 154 3.09 12.60 2.43
N ILE A 155 2.09 13.31 2.94
CA ILE A 155 0.87 12.74 3.52
C ILE A 155 -0.34 13.26 2.74
N GLY A 156 -0.86 12.45 1.81
CA GLY A 156 -2.00 12.82 0.96
C GLY A 156 -3.30 12.08 1.30
N SER A 157 -3.25 11.00 2.08
CA SER A 157 -4.42 10.18 2.39
C SER A 157 -5.29 10.79 3.51
N HIS A 158 -6.62 10.70 3.36
CA HIS A 158 -7.61 11.20 4.32
C HIS A 158 -8.27 10.07 5.15
N VAL A 159 -7.83 8.81 5.00
CA VAL A 159 -8.41 7.71 5.79
C VAL A 159 -8.13 7.90 7.28
N LYS A 160 -9.05 7.42 8.14
CA LYS A 160 -9.00 7.58 9.59
C LYS A 160 -7.64 7.18 10.17
N LYS A 161 -7.15 5.99 9.84
CA LYS A 161 -5.84 5.50 10.30
C LYS A 161 -4.67 6.43 9.93
N THR A 162 -4.68 7.00 8.72
CA THR A 162 -3.64 7.99 8.35
C THR A 162 -3.73 9.25 9.19
N THR A 163 -4.93 9.68 9.53
CA THR A 163 -5.12 10.86 10.41
C THR A 163 -4.61 10.58 11.82
N GLU A 164 -4.94 9.42 12.40
CA GLU A 164 -4.43 9.00 13.70
C GLU A 164 -2.90 8.90 13.73
N GLN A 165 -2.29 8.30 12.71
CA GLN A 165 -0.83 8.22 12.58
C GLN A 165 -0.17 9.59 12.36
N PHE A 166 -0.83 10.50 11.65
CA PHE A 166 -0.36 11.87 11.49
C PHE A 166 -0.36 12.65 12.80
N GLU A 167 -1.41 12.53 13.62
CA GLU A 167 -1.43 13.17 14.95
C GLU A 167 -0.31 12.65 15.85
N LYS A 168 0.00 11.34 15.78
CA LYS A 168 1.16 10.79 16.49
C LYS A 168 2.50 11.30 15.94
N LEU A 169 2.61 11.46 14.62
CA LEU A 169 3.82 12.03 14.03
C LEU A 169 4.09 13.46 14.53
N ARG A 170 3.04 14.24 14.80
CA ARG A 170 3.16 15.62 15.32
C ARG A 170 3.80 15.72 16.70
N GLU A 171 3.92 14.61 17.42
CA GLU A 171 4.66 14.57 18.70
C GLU A 171 6.17 14.75 18.50
N LEU A 172 6.70 14.58 17.27
CA LEU A 172 8.12 14.78 16.96
C LEU A 172 8.44 16.25 16.70
N SER A 173 9.02 16.92 17.68
CA SER A 173 9.45 18.34 17.59
C SER A 173 10.55 18.60 16.56
N ALA A 174 11.31 17.57 16.16
CA ALA A 174 12.35 17.65 15.14
C ALA A 174 11.82 17.65 13.70
N VAL A 175 10.49 17.50 13.51
CA VAL A 175 9.84 17.52 12.20
C VAL A 175 9.15 18.86 11.98
N LYS A 176 9.44 19.51 10.87
CA LYS A 176 8.71 20.71 10.42
C LYS A 176 7.46 20.27 9.64
N PHE A 177 6.29 20.77 10.03
CA PHE A 177 5.01 20.48 9.39
C PHE A 177 4.60 21.63 8.48
N ILE A 178 4.32 21.32 7.19
CA ILE A 178 3.86 22.29 6.20
C ILE A 178 2.52 21.80 5.64
N GLU A 179 1.47 22.56 5.90
CA GLU A 179 0.16 22.26 5.34
C GLU A 179 0.07 22.72 3.89
N PHE A 180 -0.39 21.84 3.02
CA PHE A 180 -0.83 22.16 1.67
C PHE A 180 -2.33 22.43 1.69
N ASN A 181 -2.71 23.67 1.40
CA ASN A 181 -4.12 24.02 1.25
C ASN A 181 -4.65 23.41 -0.07
N HIS A 182 -5.10 22.18 0.00
CA HIS A 182 -5.58 21.39 -1.14
C HIS A 182 -6.87 21.97 -1.78
N MET A 183 -7.60 22.85 -1.09
CA MET A 183 -8.79 23.52 -1.66
C MET A 183 -8.42 24.48 -2.80
N LEU A 184 -7.16 24.92 -2.86
CA LEU A 184 -6.68 25.80 -3.92
C LEU A 184 -6.54 25.13 -5.29
N VAL A 185 -6.73 23.80 -5.39
CA VAL A 185 -6.76 23.12 -6.70
C VAL A 185 -7.88 23.63 -7.62
N LEU A 186 -8.87 24.32 -7.05
CA LEU A 186 -9.96 24.97 -7.79
C LEU A 186 -9.62 26.39 -8.24
N ASP A 187 -8.48 26.94 -7.81
CA ASP A 187 -8.02 28.30 -8.15
C ASP A 187 -6.55 28.21 -8.67
N PRO A 188 -6.36 27.98 -9.97
CA PRO A 188 -5.01 27.73 -10.52
C PRO A 188 -3.97 28.81 -10.22
N PRO A 189 -4.26 30.14 -10.25
CA PRO A 189 -3.28 31.14 -9.85
C PRO A 189 -2.82 31.02 -8.40
N LYS A 190 -3.76 30.86 -7.46
CA LYS A 190 -3.43 30.70 -6.03
C LYS A 190 -2.76 29.36 -5.76
N LEU A 191 -3.15 28.30 -6.47
CA LEU A 191 -2.46 27.00 -6.39
C LEU A 191 -0.99 27.14 -6.79
N ALA A 192 -0.70 27.86 -7.87
CA ALA A 192 0.68 28.04 -8.33
C ALA A 192 1.54 28.83 -7.32
N GLU A 193 0.97 29.79 -6.62
CA GLU A 193 1.63 30.53 -5.55
C GLU A 193 1.86 29.64 -4.33
N GLU A 194 0.87 28.89 -3.88
CA GLU A 194 0.93 27.96 -2.76
C GLU A 194 2.01 26.88 -3.00
N LEU A 195 2.05 26.30 -4.18
CA LEU A 195 3.06 25.31 -4.53
C LEU A 195 4.48 25.89 -4.51
N ARG A 196 4.66 27.13 -4.99
CA ARG A 196 5.96 27.83 -4.89
C ARG A 196 6.37 28.03 -3.45
N ARG A 197 5.47 28.49 -2.58
CA ARG A 197 5.71 28.66 -1.14
C ARG A 197 6.15 27.36 -0.49
N ILE A 198 5.35 26.29 -0.67
CA ILE A 198 5.64 24.98 -0.06
C ILE A 198 6.98 24.42 -0.53
N ILE A 199 7.27 24.50 -1.83
CA ILE A 199 8.55 24.01 -2.38
C ILE A 199 9.72 24.75 -1.77
N ALA A 200 9.67 26.08 -1.72
CA ALA A 200 10.74 26.91 -1.14
C ALA A 200 10.95 26.58 0.34
N GLU A 201 9.89 26.56 1.14
CA GLU A 201 9.97 26.23 2.57
C GLU A 201 10.47 24.80 2.84
N THR A 202 10.11 23.85 1.97
CA THR A 202 10.54 22.45 2.05
C THR A 202 12.02 22.34 1.73
N GLU A 203 12.48 22.98 0.66
CA GLU A 203 13.89 22.95 0.26
C GLU A 203 14.82 23.60 1.29
N ASP A 204 14.42 24.74 1.83
CA ASP A 204 15.20 25.47 2.85
C ASP A 204 15.35 24.62 4.13
N ALA A 205 14.26 23.98 4.57
CA ALA A 205 14.31 23.09 5.72
C ALA A 205 15.16 21.84 5.44
N ILE A 206 15.01 21.19 4.30
CA ILE A 206 15.80 20.02 3.92
C ILE A 206 17.29 20.38 3.86
N ARG A 207 17.69 21.50 3.24
CA ARG A 207 19.09 21.97 3.17
C ARG A 207 19.68 22.24 4.55
N SER A 208 18.86 22.71 5.49
CA SER A 208 19.30 22.94 6.88
C SER A 208 19.33 21.67 7.75
N GLY A 209 19.06 20.49 7.18
CA GLY A 209 19.06 19.23 7.89
C GLY A 209 17.74 18.92 8.62
N VAL A 210 16.69 19.74 8.44
CA VAL A 210 15.40 19.56 9.11
C VAL A 210 14.50 18.68 8.27
N THR A 211 13.97 17.61 8.87
CA THR A 211 12.97 16.76 8.24
C THR A 211 11.62 17.47 8.14
N VAL A 212 10.99 17.37 6.98
CA VAL A 212 9.73 18.06 6.66
C VAL A 212 8.61 17.05 6.39
N ALA A 213 7.43 17.29 6.97
CA ALA A 213 6.19 16.64 6.62
C ALA A 213 5.26 17.61 5.89
N VAL A 214 5.08 17.40 4.58
CA VAL A 214 4.07 18.10 3.79
C VAL A 214 2.79 17.27 3.79
N TYR A 215 1.68 17.88 4.19
CA TYR A 215 0.41 17.17 4.33
C TYR A 215 -0.75 17.97 3.75
N THR A 216 -1.75 17.27 3.20
CA THR A 216 -3.03 17.89 2.80
C THR A 216 -3.85 18.24 4.03
N GLY A 217 -4.58 19.35 4.01
CA GLY A 217 -5.58 19.66 5.05
C GLY A 217 -6.50 18.46 5.29
N ARG A 218 -6.86 18.20 6.55
CA ARG A 218 -7.59 16.97 6.94
C ARG A 218 -9.08 16.98 6.62
N LYS A 219 -9.60 18.09 6.14
CA LYS A 219 -10.99 18.22 5.71
C LYS A 219 -11.15 17.65 4.30
N ARG A 220 -11.92 16.58 4.14
CA ARG A 220 -12.18 15.98 2.82
C ARG A 220 -13.00 16.95 1.97
N PHE A 221 -12.62 17.11 0.71
CA PHE A 221 -13.41 17.83 -0.27
C PHE A 221 -14.62 16.97 -0.67
N ASP A 222 -15.81 17.57 -0.65
CA ASP A 222 -17.04 16.96 -1.15
C ASP A 222 -17.64 17.89 -2.20
N ALA A 223 -17.66 17.47 -3.45
CA ALA A 223 -18.17 18.25 -4.60
C ALA A 223 -19.65 18.01 -4.87
N GLY A 224 -20.35 17.21 -4.03
CA GLY A 224 -21.76 16.89 -4.21
C GLY A 224 -22.04 15.80 -5.25
N SER A 225 -21.08 15.45 -6.13
CA SER A 225 -21.16 14.30 -7.03
C SER A 225 -19.90 13.43 -6.94
N GLU A 226 -20.02 12.14 -7.25
CA GLU A 226 -18.90 11.20 -7.24
C GLU A 226 -17.86 11.54 -8.32
N GLU A 227 -18.32 11.88 -9.53
CA GLU A 227 -17.47 12.23 -10.66
C GLU A 227 -16.63 13.48 -10.37
N GLU A 228 -17.25 14.53 -9.85
CA GLU A 228 -16.56 15.77 -9.50
C GLU A 228 -15.61 15.55 -8.32
N SER A 229 -16.01 14.80 -7.31
CA SER A 229 -15.14 14.44 -6.16
C SER A 229 -13.93 13.65 -6.61
N LEU A 230 -14.07 12.72 -7.57
CA LEU A 230 -12.96 11.97 -8.16
C LEU A 230 -12.03 12.92 -8.94
N ARG A 231 -12.58 13.80 -9.77
CA ARG A 231 -11.80 14.79 -10.54
C ARG A 231 -10.95 15.67 -9.64
N VAL A 232 -11.53 16.21 -8.57
CA VAL A 232 -10.79 17.04 -7.60
C VAL A 232 -9.75 16.23 -6.84
N SER A 233 -10.05 14.98 -6.47
CA SER A 233 -9.07 14.09 -5.82
C SER A 233 -7.85 13.84 -6.71
N VAL A 234 -8.03 13.68 -8.02
CA VAL A 234 -6.93 13.56 -8.99
C VAL A 234 -6.12 14.85 -9.05
N GLN A 235 -6.76 16.02 -9.08
CA GLN A 235 -6.07 17.31 -9.07
C GLN A 235 -5.24 17.51 -7.78
N ILE A 236 -5.78 17.11 -6.63
CA ILE A 236 -5.04 17.17 -5.35
C ILE A 236 -3.82 16.25 -5.39
N SER A 237 -3.98 15.02 -5.89
CA SER A 237 -2.86 14.08 -6.04
C SER A 237 -1.78 14.61 -6.98
N GLU A 238 -2.16 15.19 -8.10
CA GLU A 238 -1.22 15.81 -9.04
C GLU A 238 -0.50 17.01 -8.42
N ALA A 239 -1.22 17.87 -7.69
CA ALA A 239 -0.64 19.03 -7.02
C ALA A 239 0.41 18.62 -5.97
N ILE A 240 0.08 17.69 -5.07
CA ILE A 240 1.02 17.24 -4.02
C ILE A 240 2.22 16.49 -4.63
N THR A 241 1.99 15.71 -5.68
CA THR A 241 3.04 15.00 -6.43
C THR A 241 3.98 15.98 -7.13
N SER A 242 3.44 17.11 -7.64
CA SER A 242 4.21 18.16 -8.30
C SER A 242 5.23 18.82 -7.36
N ILE A 243 4.98 18.84 -6.06
CA ILE A 243 5.94 19.33 -5.05
C ILE A 243 7.21 18.50 -5.17
N VAL A 244 7.12 17.17 -5.11
CA VAL A 244 8.29 16.27 -5.21
C VAL A 244 8.96 16.39 -6.59
N ARG A 245 8.17 16.43 -7.67
CA ARG A 245 8.70 16.59 -9.03
C ARG A 245 9.52 17.87 -9.21
N ARG A 246 9.17 18.94 -8.52
CA ARG A 246 9.80 20.27 -8.67
C ARG A 246 10.93 20.52 -7.66
N LEU A 247 11.11 19.69 -6.63
CA LEU A 247 12.24 19.83 -5.70
C LEU A 247 13.57 19.82 -6.45
N SER A 248 14.49 20.69 -6.10
CA SER A 248 15.87 20.72 -6.58
C SER A 248 16.85 20.03 -5.61
N VAL A 249 16.42 19.76 -4.38
CA VAL A 249 17.25 19.23 -3.29
C VAL A 249 16.86 17.80 -3.00
N GLN A 250 17.82 16.89 -3.00
CA GLN A 250 17.61 15.50 -2.60
C GLN A 250 17.47 15.40 -1.08
N PRO A 251 16.31 14.90 -0.56
CA PRO A 251 16.18 14.60 0.86
C PRO A 251 17.04 13.39 1.26
N ALA A 252 17.32 13.24 2.55
CA ALA A 252 18.03 12.07 3.08
C ALA A 252 17.24 10.76 2.91
N PHE A 253 15.92 10.85 2.97
CA PHE A 253 14.96 9.80 2.69
C PHE A 253 13.63 10.42 2.26
N LEU A 254 12.77 9.67 1.59
CA LEU A 254 11.42 10.09 1.26
C LEU A 254 10.40 9.05 1.70
N ILE A 255 9.38 9.49 2.45
CA ILE A 255 8.21 8.69 2.83
C ILE A 255 6.99 9.26 2.12
N ALA A 256 6.23 8.42 1.42
CA ALA A 256 4.89 8.80 0.94
C ALA A 256 3.82 7.95 1.60
N LYS A 257 2.88 8.61 2.27
CA LYS A 257 1.81 7.98 3.05
C LYS A 257 0.49 8.00 2.30
N GLY A 258 0.01 6.81 1.96
CA GLY A 258 -1.23 6.57 1.21
C GLY A 258 -0.97 5.78 -0.07
N GLY A 259 -1.90 4.93 -0.48
CA GLY A 259 -1.73 4.07 -1.66
C GLY A 259 -1.52 4.85 -2.96
N ILE A 260 -2.47 5.73 -3.31
CA ILE A 260 -2.39 6.59 -4.50
C ILE A 260 -1.21 7.56 -4.38
N THR A 261 -1.04 8.22 -3.23
CA THR A 261 0.05 9.15 -2.99
C THR A 261 1.41 8.49 -3.19
N SER A 262 1.62 7.29 -2.65
CA SER A 262 2.89 6.56 -2.83
C SER A 262 3.12 6.17 -4.29
N SER A 263 2.08 5.72 -4.99
CA SER A 263 2.20 5.40 -6.42
C SER A 263 2.59 6.62 -7.25
N ASP A 264 1.86 7.72 -7.10
CA ASP A 264 2.07 8.94 -7.89
C ASP A 264 3.40 9.63 -7.56
N VAL A 265 3.75 9.73 -6.27
CA VAL A 265 5.05 10.27 -5.86
C VAL A 265 6.20 9.44 -6.43
N GLY A 266 6.13 8.11 -6.38
CA GLY A 266 7.15 7.23 -6.96
C GLY A 266 7.26 7.37 -8.47
N THR A 267 6.15 7.23 -9.20
CA THR A 267 6.15 7.14 -10.66
C THR A 267 6.20 8.51 -11.35
N LYS A 268 5.44 9.51 -10.85
CA LYS A 268 5.31 10.84 -11.46
C LYS A 268 6.22 11.89 -10.78
N GLY A 269 6.37 11.80 -9.45
CA GLY A 269 7.20 12.73 -8.67
C GLY A 269 8.68 12.46 -8.82
N LEU A 270 9.08 11.23 -8.58
CA LEU A 270 10.47 10.76 -8.65
C LEU A 270 10.85 10.18 -10.01
N SER A 271 9.92 9.97 -10.92
CA SER A 271 10.13 9.35 -12.25
C SER A 271 10.73 7.93 -12.16
N VAL A 272 10.40 7.17 -11.11
CA VAL A 272 10.90 5.80 -10.94
C VAL A 272 10.25 4.89 -11.97
N ARG A 273 11.07 4.24 -12.80
CA ARG A 273 10.65 3.18 -13.74
C ARG A 273 11.10 1.80 -13.28
N ARG A 274 12.22 1.74 -12.57
CA ARG A 274 12.78 0.56 -11.92
C ARG A 274 13.23 0.92 -10.52
N ALA A 275 13.04 -0.02 -9.59
CA ALA A 275 13.56 0.12 -8.24
C ALA A 275 14.04 -1.24 -7.72
N LEU A 276 15.05 -1.21 -6.86
CA LEU A 276 15.42 -2.37 -6.07
C LEU A 276 14.57 -2.37 -4.79
N VAL A 277 13.84 -3.45 -4.54
CA VAL A 277 13.12 -3.63 -3.28
C VAL A 277 14.14 -4.02 -2.22
N LEU A 278 14.45 -3.11 -1.29
CA LEU A 278 15.44 -3.33 -0.23
C LEU A 278 14.92 -4.27 0.85
N GLY A 279 13.66 -4.13 1.22
CA GLY A 279 13.01 -4.86 2.30
C GLY A 279 11.84 -4.05 2.87
N GLN A 280 11.67 -4.13 4.18
CA GLN A 280 10.63 -3.41 4.93
C GLN A 280 11.26 -2.62 6.08
N VAL A 281 10.77 -1.41 6.33
CA VAL A 281 11.17 -0.60 7.49
C VAL A 281 10.31 -0.91 8.72
N ALA A 282 9.10 -1.37 8.50
CA ALA A 282 8.18 -1.93 9.50
C ALA A 282 7.31 -2.97 8.79
N PRO A 283 6.64 -3.89 9.51
CA PRO A 283 5.81 -4.92 8.88
C PRO A 283 4.79 -4.33 7.90
N GLY A 284 4.83 -4.77 6.64
CA GLY A 284 3.95 -4.29 5.56
C GLY A 284 4.30 -2.92 4.97
N ILE A 285 5.45 -2.33 5.31
CA ILE A 285 5.91 -1.02 4.81
C ILE A 285 7.20 -1.20 4.01
N PRO A 286 7.08 -1.44 2.68
CA PRO A 286 8.23 -1.70 1.83
C PRO A 286 9.05 -0.44 1.55
N VAL A 287 10.32 -0.69 1.26
CA VAL A 287 11.29 0.33 0.86
C VAL A 287 11.88 0.00 -0.50
N TRP A 288 11.89 0.97 -1.38
CA TRP A 288 12.57 0.93 -2.66
C TRP A 288 13.85 1.76 -2.62
N GLN A 289 14.88 1.26 -3.29
CA GLN A 289 15.98 2.08 -3.75
C GLN A 289 15.68 2.52 -5.18
N THR A 290 15.65 3.82 -5.41
CA THR A 290 15.30 4.41 -6.70
C THR A 290 16.37 4.11 -7.76
N GLY A 291 15.93 3.83 -8.99
CA GLY A 291 16.81 3.51 -10.12
C GLY A 291 17.62 4.72 -10.63
N PRO A 292 18.62 4.47 -11.50
CA PRO A 292 19.49 5.52 -12.03
C PRO A 292 18.76 6.55 -12.90
N GLU A 293 17.61 6.18 -13.45
CA GLU A 293 16.76 7.05 -14.27
C GLU A 293 15.88 8.01 -13.46
N SER A 294 15.79 7.77 -12.14
CA SER A 294 14.93 8.55 -11.27
C SER A 294 15.51 9.96 -11.00
N LYS A 295 14.64 10.84 -10.50
CA LYS A 295 15.02 12.21 -10.11
C LYS A 295 16.15 12.24 -9.07
N PHE A 296 16.12 11.33 -8.12
CA PHE A 296 17.14 11.18 -7.07
C PHE A 296 17.61 9.71 -7.06
N PRO A 297 18.62 9.36 -7.87
CA PRO A 297 19.11 7.99 -7.99
C PRO A 297 19.70 7.45 -6.68
N GLY A 298 19.40 6.19 -6.38
CA GLY A 298 19.93 5.50 -5.20
C GLY A 298 19.30 5.94 -3.86
N MET A 299 18.28 6.79 -3.87
CA MET A 299 17.61 7.25 -2.67
C MET A 299 16.65 6.18 -2.14
N SER A 300 16.54 6.07 -0.80
CA SER A 300 15.51 5.25 -0.17
C SER A 300 14.14 5.93 -0.25
N TYR A 301 13.20 5.22 -0.85
CA TYR A 301 11.81 5.61 -0.98
C TYR A 301 10.92 4.66 -0.19
N ILE A 302 10.33 5.16 0.90
CA ILE A 302 9.48 4.39 1.80
C ILE A 302 8.03 4.53 1.36
N ILE A 303 7.44 3.40 0.94
CA ILE A 303 6.05 3.32 0.51
C ILE A 303 5.22 2.95 1.71
N PHE A 304 4.55 3.94 2.30
CA PHE A 304 3.76 3.73 3.50
C PHE A 304 2.27 3.61 3.16
N PRO A 305 1.67 2.41 3.19
CA PRO A 305 0.26 2.23 2.85
C PRO A 305 -0.66 3.01 3.80
N GLY A 306 -1.84 3.41 3.32
CA GLY A 306 -2.78 4.22 4.10
C GLY A 306 -3.35 3.51 5.34
N ASN A 307 -3.43 2.18 5.29
CA ASN A 307 -4.15 1.34 6.25
C ASN A 307 -3.28 0.30 6.98
N VAL A 308 -1.94 0.44 6.92
CA VAL A 308 -0.98 -0.50 7.53
C VAL A 308 -0.30 0.13 8.74
N GLY A 309 0.05 -0.70 9.71
CA GLY A 309 0.76 -0.34 10.93
C GLY A 309 -0.18 0.10 12.07
N ALA A 310 0.37 0.14 13.28
CA ALA A 310 -0.27 0.71 14.46
C ALA A 310 -0.32 2.24 14.37
N VAL A 311 -1.01 2.89 15.28
CA VAL A 311 -1.15 4.37 15.32
C VAL A 311 0.21 5.05 15.45
N GLU A 312 1.15 4.45 16.16
CA GLU A 312 2.50 4.95 16.42
C GLU A 312 3.48 4.68 15.26
N THR A 313 3.18 3.75 14.37
CA THR A 313 4.17 3.22 13.40
C THR A 313 4.81 4.30 12.53
N LEU A 314 4.05 5.31 12.06
CA LEU A 314 4.61 6.39 11.25
C LEU A 314 5.59 7.24 12.06
N ARG A 315 5.23 7.60 13.30
CA ARG A 315 6.10 8.33 14.24
C ARG A 315 7.38 7.56 14.50
N ASP A 316 7.27 6.27 14.79
CA ASP A 316 8.42 5.43 15.17
C ASP A 316 9.39 5.22 13.99
N VAL A 317 8.86 5.03 12.78
CA VAL A 317 9.68 4.97 11.57
C VAL A 317 10.41 6.30 11.34
N VAL A 318 9.72 7.43 11.48
CA VAL A 318 10.37 8.74 11.31
C VAL A 318 11.38 9.00 12.41
N ALA A 319 11.06 8.72 13.68
CA ALA A 319 12.00 8.89 14.81
C ALA A 319 13.28 8.06 14.63
N MET A 320 13.17 6.85 14.08
CA MET A 320 14.32 6.00 13.78
C MET A 320 15.21 6.60 12.67
N LEU A 321 14.64 7.37 11.73
CA LEU A 321 15.36 7.98 10.61
C LEU A 321 16.01 9.34 10.95
N LEU A 322 15.53 10.01 12.01
CA LEU A 322 16.07 11.27 12.52
C LEU A 322 17.42 11.07 13.22
#